data_8befde00d88253abae0bdc1cb3fe44db
#
_entry.id   8befde00d88253abae0bdc1cb3fe44db
#
_cell.length_a   1.000
_cell.length_b   1.000
_cell.length_c   1.000
_cell.angle_alpha   90.00
_cell.angle_beta   90.00
_cell.angle_gamma   90.00
#
_symmetry.space_group_name_H-M   'P 1'
#
loop_
_entity.id
_entity.type
_entity.pdbx_description
1 polymer ?
#
loop_
_entity_poly.entity_id
_entity_poly.type
_entity_poly.pdbx_seq_one_letter_code
_entity_poly.pdbx_strand_id
1 'polypeptide(L)'
;MSADKVTRRNDWLNEFAKNVNSQGGEDGIIEKALEVIGDSNRWCVEFGAWDGMHLSNTYNLIKNRGYSAVLIEGNSKRFRELLKNFRGNSKVNPINAFVGFEESDGLDSLLKATSVPVDFDLLSIDIDGNDYHVWEAVKHYKPKAVVI
;
A
#
# COMPACT_ATOMS: atom_id res chain seq x y z
N MET A 1 -24.96 27.64 -28.84
CA MET A 1 -24.98 26.34 -28.17
C MET A 1 -23.87 26.32 -27.13
N SER A 2 -24.25 26.45 -25.86
CA SER A 2 -23.32 26.43 -24.74
C SER A 2 -22.84 25.00 -24.55
N ALA A 3 -21.54 24.76 -24.72
CA ALA A 3 -20.94 23.49 -24.32
C ALA A 3 -20.92 23.47 -22.79
N ASP A 4 -21.79 22.71 -22.17
CA ASP A 4 -21.74 22.40 -20.77
C ASP A 4 -20.35 21.83 -20.46
N LYS A 5 -19.51 22.64 -19.80
CA LYS A 5 -18.32 22.15 -19.13
C LYS A 5 -18.81 21.23 -18.02
N VAL A 6 -18.87 19.92 -18.31
CA VAL A 6 -18.97 18.92 -17.25
C VAL A 6 -17.72 19.09 -16.41
N THR A 7 -17.83 19.81 -15.32
CA THR A 7 -16.82 19.83 -14.27
C THR A 7 -16.77 18.41 -13.70
N ARG A 8 -15.83 17.60 -14.18
CA ARG A 8 -15.56 16.29 -13.58
C ARG A 8 -15.13 16.55 -12.14
N ARG A 9 -15.96 16.12 -11.21
CA ARG A 9 -15.64 16.15 -9.78
C ARG A 9 -14.44 15.22 -9.57
N ASN A 10 -13.41 15.71 -8.93
CA ASN A 10 -12.21 14.92 -8.62
C ASN A 10 -12.40 14.02 -7.40
N ASP A 11 -13.59 14.04 -6.78
CA ASP A 11 -13.93 13.34 -5.55
C ASP A 11 -14.88 12.15 -5.78
N TRP A 12 -15.07 11.72 -7.01
CA TRP A 12 -16.01 10.65 -7.36
C TRP A 12 -15.70 9.30 -6.70
N LEU A 13 -14.42 9.03 -6.39
CA LEU A 13 -14.01 7.82 -5.66
C LEU A 13 -14.58 7.76 -4.24
N ASN A 14 -14.92 8.90 -3.62
CA ASN A 14 -15.49 8.93 -2.28
C ASN A 14 -16.87 8.25 -2.21
N GLU A 15 -17.58 8.13 -3.33
CA GLU A 15 -18.84 7.38 -3.41
C GLU A 15 -18.66 5.88 -3.13
N PHE A 16 -17.44 5.38 -3.26
CA PHE A 16 -17.07 3.98 -3.02
C PHE A 16 -16.43 3.76 -1.64
N ALA A 17 -16.36 4.79 -0.80
CA ALA A 17 -15.77 4.68 0.53
C ALA A 17 -16.44 3.57 1.35
N LYS A 18 -15.64 2.62 1.83
CA LYS A 18 -16.09 1.47 2.63
C LYS A 18 -14.93 0.95 3.45
N ASN A 19 -15.16 0.74 4.72
CA ASN A 19 -14.19 0.11 5.61
C ASN A 19 -14.43 -1.40 5.69
N VAL A 20 -13.37 -2.17 5.50
CA VAL A 20 -13.26 -3.58 5.85
C VAL A 20 -12.25 -3.71 6.99
N ASN A 21 -11.07 -3.12 6.83
CA ASN A 21 -10.00 -3.03 7.84
C ASN A 21 -9.40 -1.62 7.95
N SER A 22 -9.53 -0.79 6.93
CA SER A 22 -9.07 0.60 6.93
C SER A 22 -9.95 1.50 7.81
N GLN A 23 -9.58 2.77 7.97
CA GLN A 23 -10.19 3.69 8.92
C GLN A 23 -11.19 4.67 8.28
N GLY A 24 -10.83 5.25 7.16
CA GLY A 24 -11.56 6.38 6.52
C GLY A 24 -12.30 6.01 5.23
N GLY A 25 -12.53 4.72 4.96
CA GLY A 25 -13.20 4.26 3.75
C GLY A 25 -12.23 3.82 2.65
N GLU A 26 -10.94 3.79 2.95
CA GLU A 26 -9.88 3.52 1.98
C GLU A 26 -10.04 2.17 1.29
N ASP A 27 -10.51 1.12 1.98
CA ASP A 27 -10.67 -0.20 1.36
C ASP A 27 -11.55 -0.15 0.11
N GLY A 28 -12.71 0.49 0.19
CA GLY A 28 -13.61 0.61 -0.96
C GLY A 28 -13.08 1.52 -2.06
N ILE A 29 -12.41 2.60 -1.68
CA ILE A 29 -11.75 3.53 -2.63
C ILE A 29 -10.63 2.82 -3.38
N ILE A 30 -9.78 2.08 -2.68
CA ILE A 30 -8.67 1.30 -3.24
C ILE A 30 -9.20 0.22 -4.19
N GLU A 31 -10.22 -0.55 -3.76
CA GLU A 31 -10.84 -1.56 -4.62
C GLU A 31 -11.35 -0.96 -5.92
N LYS A 32 -12.03 0.20 -5.84
CA LYS A 32 -12.55 0.87 -7.03
C LYS A 32 -11.47 1.44 -7.91
N ALA A 33 -10.44 2.03 -7.34
CA ALA A 33 -9.30 2.53 -8.10
C ALA A 33 -8.60 1.38 -8.86
N LEU A 34 -8.32 0.27 -8.19
CA LEU A 34 -7.70 -0.90 -8.81
C LEU A 34 -8.58 -1.54 -9.89
N GLU A 35 -9.91 -1.55 -9.70
CA GLU A 35 -10.86 -1.98 -10.74
C GLU A 35 -10.74 -1.13 -12.02
N VAL A 36 -10.64 0.20 -11.86
CA VAL A 36 -10.58 1.13 -12.99
C VAL A 36 -9.25 1.08 -13.73
N ILE A 37 -8.12 1.04 -13.00
CA ILE A 37 -6.78 1.02 -13.60
C ILE A 37 -6.33 -0.40 -14.00
N GLY A 38 -7.00 -1.41 -13.52
CA GLY A 38 -6.65 -2.84 -13.71
C GLY A 38 -5.56 -3.33 -12.76
N ASP A 39 -5.90 -4.25 -11.87
CA ASP A 39 -4.92 -5.02 -11.11
C ASP A 39 -4.28 -6.07 -12.02
N SER A 40 -2.95 -6.08 -12.18
CA SER A 40 -2.30 -6.99 -13.13
C SER A 40 -1.48 -8.08 -12.47
N ASN A 41 -0.84 -7.81 -11.36
CA ASN A 41 0.04 -8.79 -10.71
C ASN A 41 -0.38 -9.13 -9.28
N ARG A 42 -1.32 -8.41 -8.70
CA ARG A 42 -1.85 -8.59 -7.34
C ARG A 42 -0.76 -8.56 -6.28
N TRP A 43 0.07 -7.54 -6.36
CA TRP A 43 1.04 -7.21 -5.34
C TRP A 43 0.77 -5.86 -4.72
N CYS A 44 0.92 -5.78 -3.41
CA CYS A 44 0.88 -4.53 -2.66
C CYS A 44 2.08 -4.42 -1.72
N VAL A 45 2.42 -3.19 -1.40
CA VAL A 45 3.46 -2.84 -0.42
C VAL A 45 2.87 -1.86 0.57
N GLU A 46 3.04 -2.10 1.84
CA GLU A 46 2.64 -1.17 2.91
C GLU A 46 3.81 -0.99 3.87
N PHE A 47 4.15 0.26 4.19
CA PHE A 47 5.08 0.55 5.27
C PHE A 47 4.47 1.48 6.32
N GLY A 48 4.93 1.34 7.56
CA GLY A 48 4.14 1.69 8.73
C GLY A 48 3.06 0.63 9.00
N ALA A 49 3.33 -0.63 8.61
CA ALA A 49 2.31 -1.67 8.54
C ALA A 49 1.79 -2.14 9.91
N TRP A 50 2.41 -1.71 11.00
CA TRP A 50 2.07 -2.09 12.37
C TRP A 50 2.03 -3.62 12.54
N ASP A 51 0.85 -4.17 12.88
CA ASP A 51 0.61 -5.63 12.99
C ASP A 51 0.11 -6.24 11.66
N GLY A 52 0.03 -5.43 10.60
CA GLY A 52 -0.43 -5.80 9.27
C GLY A 52 -1.95 -5.96 9.12
N MET A 53 -2.72 -5.71 10.18
CA MET A 53 -4.17 -5.88 10.21
C MET A 53 -4.89 -4.61 10.68
N HIS A 54 -4.44 -4.02 11.79
CA HIS A 54 -5.10 -2.90 12.43
C HIS A 54 -5.02 -1.66 11.54
N LEU A 55 -6.17 -1.16 11.09
CA LEU A 55 -6.32 0.00 10.20
C LEU A 55 -5.50 -0.10 8.89
N SER A 56 -5.09 -1.31 8.49
CA SER A 56 -4.29 -1.55 7.30
C SER A 56 -5.07 -1.27 6.01
N ASN A 57 -4.46 -0.55 5.08
CA ASN A 57 -4.98 -0.31 3.73
C ASN A 57 -4.79 -1.50 2.79
N THR A 58 -3.96 -2.48 3.16
CA THR A 58 -3.64 -3.63 2.30
C THR A 58 -4.24 -4.95 2.79
N TYR A 59 -4.63 -5.05 4.06
CA TYR A 59 -5.11 -6.30 4.65
C TYR A 59 -6.31 -6.90 3.90
N ASN A 60 -7.26 -6.07 3.48
CA ASN A 60 -8.41 -6.51 2.69
C ASN A 60 -7.98 -7.14 1.35
N LEU A 61 -6.99 -6.55 0.68
CA LEU A 61 -6.44 -7.10 -0.57
C LEU A 61 -5.75 -8.46 -0.34
N ILE A 62 -4.96 -8.57 0.72
CA ILE A 62 -4.25 -9.80 1.08
C ILE A 62 -5.24 -10.92 1.41
N LYS A 63 -6.19 -10.63 2.32
CA LYS A 63 -7.09 -11.63 2.88
C LYS A 63 -8.19 -12.04 1.90
N ASN A 64 -8.83 -11.07 1.25
CA ASN A 64 -10.06 -11.29 0.50
C ASN A 64 -9.85 -11.31 -1.02
N ARG A 65 -8.75 -10.71 -1.51
CA ARG A 65 -8.44 -10.61 -2.94
C ARG A 65 -7.23 -11.43 -3.37
N GLY A 66 -6.56 -12.10 -2.42
CA GLY A 66 -5.46 -13.03 -2.69
C GLY A 66 -4.16 -12.36 -3.14
N TYR A 67 -3.96 -11.09 -2.77
CA TYR A 67 -2.73 -10.35 -3.07
C TYR A 67 -1.52 -10.94 -2.34
N SER A 68 -0.37 -10.85 -2.99
CA SER A 68 0.93 -10.95 -2.33
C SER A 68 1.33 -9.58 -1.78
N ALA A 69 2.10 -9.57 -0.71
CA ALA A 69 2.43 -8.32 -0.04
C ALA A 69 3.87 -8.27 0.48
N VAL A 70 4.44 -7.07 0.50
CA VAL A 70 5.57 -6.72 1.35
C VAL A 70 5.05 -5.79 2.43
N LEU A 71 5.19 -6.18 3.69
CA LEU A 71 4.75 -5.41 4.84
C LEU A 71 5.98 -4.98 5.66
N ILE A 72 6.19 -3.67 5.77
CA ILE A 72 7.39 -3.10 6.41
C ILE A 72 6.99 -2.38 7.69
N GLU A 73 7.60 -2.77 8.80
CA GLU A 73 7.37 -2.16 10.12
C GLU A 73 8.70 -1.94 10.83
N GLY A 74 8.98 -0.70 11.22
CA GLY A 74 10.23 -0.32 11.88
C GLY A 74 10.27 -0.67 13.37
N ASN A 75 9.12 -0.64 14.04
CA ASN A 75 9.06 -0.94 15.47
C ASN A 75 9.10 -2.46 15.70
N SER A 76 10.15 -2.95 16.35
CA SER A 76 10.37 -4.40 16.54
C SER A 76 9.28 -5.09 17.38
N LYS A 77 8.56 -4.37 18.26
CA LYS A 77 7.44 -4.97 19.01
C LYS A 77 6.24 -5.20 18.09
N ARG A 78 5.87 -4.18 17.31
CA ARG A 78 4.77 -4.27 16.32
C ARG A 78 5.10 -5.28 15.22
N PHE A 79 6.34 -5.31 14.77
CA PHE A 79 6.81 -6.29 13.80
C PHE A 79 6.66 -7.74 14.30
N ARG A 80 6.88 -8.01 15.58
CA ARG A 80 6.61 -9.35 16.13
C ARG A 80 5.13 -9.73 16.09
N GLU A 81 4.23 -8.76 16.26
CA GLU A 81 2.78 -8.97 16.11
C GLU A 81 2.44 -9.27 14.63
N LEU A 82 3.03 -8.53 13.69
CA LEU A 82 2.91 -8.77 12.25
C LEU A 82 3.34 -10.19 11.88
N LEU A 83 4.52 -10.62 12.32
CA LEU A 83 5.01 -11.99 12.10
C LEU A 83 4.05 -13.05 12.62
N LYS A 84 3.43 -12.82 13.78
CA LYS A 84 2.46 -13.73 14.38
C LYS A 84 1.17 -13.79 13.54
N ASN A 85 0.66 -12.64 13.10
CA ASN A 85 -0.59 -12.54 12.35
C ASN A 85 -0.51 -13.18 10.96
N PHE A 86 0.66 -13.12 10.32
CA PHE A 86 0.89 -13.71 8.99
C PHE A 86 1.67 -15.01 9.00
N ARG A 87 1.78 -15.65 10.16
CA ARG A 87 2.49 -16.91 10.29
C ARG A 87 1.95 -17.97 9.33
N GLY A 88 2.82 -18.51 8.47
CA GLY A 88 2.47 -19.52 7.48
C GLY A 88 1.81 -18.98 6.20
N ASN A 89 1.64 -17.67 6.06
CA ASN A 89 1.19 -17.07 4.82
C ASN A 89 2.39 -16.80 3.90
N SER A 90 2.63 -17.69 2.94
CA SER A 90 3.76 -17.60 2.01
C SER A 90 3.68 -16.43 1.02
N LYS A 91 2.53 -15.76 0.93
CA LYS A 91 2.35 -14.58 0.06
C LYS A 91 2.79 -13.28 0.72
N VAL A 92 3.04 -13.28 2.03
CA VAL A 92 3.44 -12.08 2.76
C VAL A 92 4.91 -12.13 3.12
N ASN A 93 5.64 -11.08 2.71
CA ASN A 93 7.06 -10.86 3.02
C ASN A 93 7.17 -9.74 4.07
N PRO A 94 7.32 -10.07 5.35
CA PRO A 94 7.49 -9.06 6.39
C PRO A 94 8.95 -8.58 6.45
N ILE A 95 9.14 -7.26 6.61
CA ILE A 95 10.46 -6.63 6.74
C ILE A 95 10.47 -5.76 8.00
N ASN A 96 11.44 -5.98 8.90
CA ASN A 96 11.65 -5.09 10.05
C ASN A 96 12.68 -4.01 9.68
N ALA A 97 12.18 -2.87 9.25
CA ALA A 97 13.00 -1.71 8.91
C ALA A 97 12.19 -0.42 9.02
N PHE A 98 12.88 0.68 9.31
CA PHE A 98 12.38 2.01 9.03
C PHE A 98 12.69 2.35 7.58
N VAL A 99 11.71 2.91 6.87
CA VAL A 99 11.89 3.36 5.49
C VAL A 99 12.36 4.80 5.51
N GLY A 100 13.55 5.05 4.98
CA GLY A 100 14.11 6.37 4.80
C GLY A 100 13.96 6.87 3.37
N PHE A 101 14.67 7.94 3.04
CA PHE A 101 14.71 8.54 1.71
C PHE A 101 16.14 8.60 1.13
N GLU A 102 17.10 8.01 1.82
CA GLU A 102 18.45 7.81 1.31
C GLU A 102 18.53 6.53 0.47
N GLU A 103 19.58 6.41 -0.36
CA GLU A 103 19.74 5.23 -1.22
C GLU A 103 19.86 3.93 -0.43
N SER A 104 20.46 3.98 0.75
CA SER A 104 20.73 2.79 1.58
C SER A 104 19.51 2.30 2.36
N ASP A 105 18.60 3.17 2.75
CA ASP A 105 17.43 2.88 3.61
C ASP A 105 16.08 3.16 2.93
N GLY A 106 16.13 3.61 1.68
CA GLY A 106 14.94 3.88 0.88
C GLY A 106 14.19 2.61 0.48
N LEU A 107 12.95 2.80 0.07
CA LEU A 107 12.05 1.72 -0.33
C LEU A 107 12.62 0.86 -1.45
N ASP A 108 13.27 1.48 -2.45
CA ASP A 108 13.91 0.76 -3.56
C ASP A 108 14.95 -0.26 -3.06
N SER A 109 15.73 0.10 -2.04
CA SER A 109 16.72 -0.79 -1.45
C SER A 109 16.10 -1.96 -0.71
N LEU A 110 15.06 -1.69 0.09
CA LEU A 110 14.37 -2.72 0.87
C LEU A 110 13.63 -3.73 -0.02
N LEU A 111 13.03 -3.27 -1.10
CA LEU A 111 12.26 -4.12 -2.00
C LEU A 111 13.12 -5.02 -2.89
N LYS A 112 14.39 -4.68 -3.14
CA LYS A 112 15.31 -5.49 -3.97
C LYS A 112 15.47 -6.93 -3.48
N ALA A 113 15.35 -7.18 -2.18
CA ALA A 113 15.46 -8.51 -1.59
C ALA A 113 14.16 -9.32 -1.65
N THR A 114 13.11 -8.77 -2.23
CA THR A 114 11.80 -9.40 -2.35
C THR A 114 11.47 -9.81 -3.78
N SER A 115 10.36 -10.54 -3.95
CA SER A 115 9.87 -10.92 -5.28
C SER A 115 8.83 -9.94 -5.84
N VAL A 116 8.66 -8.76 -5.21
CA VAL A 116 7.69 -7.77 -5.67
C VAL A 116 8.06 -7.27 -7.07
N PRO A 117 7.14 -7.28 -8.04
CA PRO A 117 7.41 -6.76 -9.38
C PRO A 117 7.59 -5.24 -9.36
N VAL A 118 8.29 -4.71 -10.36
CA VAL A 118 8.58 -3.26 -10.48
C VAL A 118 7.29 -2.44 -10.56
N ASP A 119 6.28 -2.95 -11.24
CA ASP A 119 4.99 -2.33 -11.53
C ASP A 119 3.86 -2.89 -10.65
N PHE A 120 4.14 -3.13 -9.38
CA PHE A 120 3.15 -3.65 -8.44
C PHE A 120 1.91 -2.73 -8.32
N ASP A 121 0.78 -3.28 -7.88
CA ASP A 121 -0.50 -2.61 -8.03
C ASP A 121 -0.71 -1.47 -7.03
N LEU A 122 -0.34 -1.65 -5.75
CA LEU A 122 -0.60 -0.67 -4.70
C LEU A 122 0.60 -0.45 -3.77
N LEU A 123 0.94 0.82 -3.55
CA LEU A 123 1.80 1.27 -2.46
C LEU A 123 0.98 2.03 -1.43
N SER A 124 1.00 1.61 -0.17
CA SER A 124 0.43 2.34 0.96
C SER A 124 1.53 2.87 1.86
N ILE A 125 1.47 4.16 2.16
CA ILE A 125 2.45 4.91 2.95
C ILE A 125 1.73 5.51 4.14
N ASP A 126 2.09 5.09 5.36
CA ASP A 126 1.50 5.63 6.59
C ASP A 126 2.54 5.61 7.72
N ILE A 127 3.37 6.66 7.76
CA ILE A 127 4.48 6.78 8.75
C ILE A 127 4.44 8.07 9.57
N ASP A 128 3.34 8.81 9.53
CA ASP A 128 3.13 10.02 10.31
C ASP A 128 4.25 11.08 10.13
N GLY A 129 4.61 11.41 8.89
CA GLY A 129 5.56 12.50 8.70
C GLY A 129 6.24 12.59 7.35
N ASN A 130 7.24 11.80 7.07
CA ASN A 130 8.06 11.92 5.85
C ASN A 130 7.49 11.19 4.61
N ASP A 131 6.21 10.89 4.61
CA ASP A 131 5.52 10.09 3.57
C ASP A 131 5.84 10.56 2.16
N TYR A 132 5.69 11.86 1.91
CA TYR A 132 5.98 12.46 0.63
C TYR A 132 7.45 12.28 0.20
N HIS A 133 8.39 12.52 1.12
CA HIS A 133 9.83 12.42 0.83
C HIS A 133 10.25 10.98 0.53
N VAL A 134 9.69 10.02 1.25
CA VAL A 134 9.92 8.60 0.97
C VAL A 134 9.36 8.22 -0.40
N TRP A 135 8.15 8.68 -0.73
CA TRP A 135 7.57 8.44 -2.05
C TRP A 135 8.40 9.10 -3.17
N GLU A 136 8.79 10.34 -3.00
CA GLU A 136 9.62 11.08 -3.98
C GLU A 136 10.98 10.39 -4.23
N ALA A 137 11.53 9.71 -3.21
CA ALA A 137 12.79 8.99 -3.31
C ALA A 137 12.68 7.66 -4.07
N VAL A 138 11.48 7.11 -4.30
CA VAL A 138 11.28 5.88 -5.08
C VAL A 138 11.56 6.14 -6.56
N LYS A 139 12.59 5.49 -7.11
CA LYS A 139 13.03 5.71 -8.50
C LYS A 139 12.87 4.47 -9.38
N HIS A 140 13.12 3.29 -8.81
CA HIS A 140 13.11 2.04 -9.54
C HIS A 140 11.71 1.43 -9.65
N TYR A 141 11.01 1.32 -8.52
CA TYR A 141 9.66 0.76 -8.49
C TYR A 141 8.62 1.77 -8.99
N LYS A 142 7.59 1.27 -9.65
CA LYS A 142 6.54 2.06 -10.32
C LYS A 142 5.16 1.52 -9.95
N PRO A 143 4.72 1.68 -8.69
CA PRO A 143 3.38 1.25 -8.30
C PRO A 143 2.32 1.95 -9.14
N LYS A 144 1.24 1.24 -9.46
CA LYS A 144 0.14 1.80 -10.26
C LYS A 144 -0.72 2.78 -9.48
N ALA A 145 -0.89 2.53 -8.19
CA ALA A 145 -1.59 3.42 -7.27
C ALA A 145 -0.77 3.64 -6.00
N VAL A 146 -0.85 4.84 -5.45
CA VAL A 146 -0.22 5.21 -4.18
C VAL A 146 -1.28 5.82 -3.28
N VAL A 147 -1.32 5.36 -2.03
CA VAL A 147 -2.10 5.92 -0.93
C VAL A 147 -1.14 6.52 0.08
N ILE A 148 -1.37 7.77 0.44
CA ILE A 148 -0.57 8.52 1.41
C ILE A 148 -1.52 9.12 2.46
#